data_335f3f1c5375978f628544befd7a843b
#
_entry.id   335f3f1c5375978f628544befd7a843b
#
_cell.length_a   1.000
_cell.length_b   1.000
_cell.length_c   1.000
_cell.angle_alpha   90.00
_cell.angle_beta   90.00
_cell.angle_gamma   90.00
#
_symmetry.space_group_name_H-M   'P 1'
#
loop_
_entity.id
_entity.type
_entity.pdbx_description
1 polymer ?
#
loop_
_entity_poly.entity_id
_entity_poly.type
_entity_poly.pdbx_seq_one_letter_code
_entity_poly.pdbx_strand_id
1 'polypeptide(L)'
;EDISQETFLRVWKKRSDLVPEKSFFSLIARISTNLCYDHFRHSAVRKRHEDQIPEYGKSHFDDPEKMNQAKMLEEEIQRIVNEKLPDKCKNIFILSRMESRTNPEIAEMLELSIRTVENQIYRALKILKKNLENYL
;
A
#
# COMPACT_ATOMS: atom_id res chain seq x y z
N GLU A 1 -10.83 -8.02 12.66
CA GLU A 1 -11.62 -6.93 12.02
C GLU A 1 -11.76 -7.24 10.53
N ASP A 2 -13.01 -7.27 10.04
CA ASP A 2 -13.31 -7.63 8.66
C ASP A 2 -13.14 -6.43 7.73
N ILE A 3 -12.15 -6.48 6.86
CA ILE A 3 -11.84 -5.43 5.88
C ILE A 3 -13.02 -5.17 4.95
N SER A 4 -13.79 -6.21 4.61
CA SER A 4 -14.96 -6.07 3.76
C SER A 4 -16.03 -5.20 4.43
N GLN A 5 -16.34 -5.46 5.69
CA GLN A 5 -17.32 -4.68 6.46
C GLN A 5 -16.87 -3.23 6.64
N GLU A 6 -15.62 -2.99 6.98
CA GLU A 6 -15.06 -1.65 7.10
C GLU A 6 -15.06 -0.89 5.76
N THR A 7 -14.80 -1.59 4.66
CA THR A 7 -14.89 -1.02 3.30
C THR A 7 -16.31 -0.52 3.02
N PHE A 8 -17.33 -1.37 3.27
CA PHE A 8 -18.73 -0.98 3.06
C PHE A 8 -19.17 0.14 3.98
N LEU A 9 -18.76 0.16 5.24
CA LEU A 9 -19.03 1.26 6.16
C LEU A 9 -18.46 2.59 5.67
N ARG A 10 -17.23 2.59 5.16
CA ARG A 10 -16.60 3.81 4.61
C ARG A 10 -17.28 4.28 3.33
N VAL A 11 -17.69 3.37 2.47
CA VAL A 11 -18.50 3.71 1.28
C VAL A 11 -19.85 4.29 1.70
N TRP A 12 -20.53 3.67 2.67
CA TRP A 12 -21.81 4.13 3.17
C TRP A 12 -21.72 5.54 3.78
N LYS A 13 -20.69 5.82 4.57
CA LYS A 13 -20.44 7.15 5.13
C LYS A 13 -20.24 8.24 4.06
N LYS A 14 -19.68 7.85 2.91
CA LYS A 14 -19.43 8.76 1.78
C LYS A 14 -20.50 8.71 0.69
N ARG A 15 -21.62 8.05 0.93
CA ARG A 15 -22.68 7.89 -0.09
C ARG A 15 -23.23 9.18 -0.67
N SER A 16 -23.26 10.25 0.11
CA SER A 16 -23.68 11.59 -0.34
C SER A 16 -22.69 12.25 -1.30
N ASP A 17 -21.43 11.86 -1.22
CA ASP A 17 -20.34 12.44 -2.03
C ASP A 17 -20.02 11.60 -3.27
N LEU A 18 -20.82 10.55 -3.51
CA LEU A 18 -20.64 9.69 -4.67
C LEU A 18 -21.04 10.42 -5.96
N VAL A 19 -20.10 10.50 -6.88
CA VAL A 19 -20.31 11.10 -8.20
C VAL A 19 -20.65 9.99 -9.19
N PRO A 20 -21.83 10.01 -9.85
CA PRO A 20 -22.28 8.94 -10.73
C PRO A 20 -21.32 8.63 -11.89
N GLU A 21 -20.55 9.63 -12.35
CA GLU A 21 -19.61 9.49 -13.45
C GLU A 21 -18.29 8.83 -13.03
N LYS A 22 -18.03 8.67 -11.73
CA LYS A 22 -16.83 8.00 -11.22
C LYS A 22 -17.09 6.54 -10.95
N SER A 23 -16.19 5.67 -11.37
CA SER A 23 -16.31 4.24 -11.17
C SER A 23 -16.44 3.88 -9.68
N PHE A 24 -17.59 3.35 -9.29
CA PHE A 24 -17.87 2.84 -7.95
C PHE A 24 -16.91 1.71 -7.57
N PHE A 25 -16.57 0.85 -8.52
CA PHE A 25 -15.61 -0.22 -8.33
C PHE A 25 -14.21 0.32 -7.97
N SER A 26 -13.76 1.37 -8.65
CA SER A 26 -12.47 2.01 -8.35
C SER A 26 -12.43 2.62 -6.94
N LEU A 27 -13.55 3.14 -6.46
CA LEU A 27 -13.67 3.64 -5.10
C LEU A 27 -13.56 2.51 -4.07
N ILE A 28 -14.29 1.42 -4.26
CA ILE A 28 -14.24 0.24 -3.38
C ILE A 28 -12.82 -0.33 -3.37
N ALA A 29 -12.24 -0.56 -4.54
CA ALA A 29 -10.88 -1.09 -4.67
C ALA A 29 -9.85 -0.22 -3.95
N ARG A 30 -9.95 1.10 -4.05
CA ARG A 30 -9.07 2.04 -3.36
C ARG A 30 -9.24 1.96 -1.83
N ILE A 31 -10.47 1.95 -1.34
CA ILE A 31 -10.76 1.89 0.09
C ILE A 31 -10.29 0.57 0.68
N SER A 32 -10.62 -0.56 0.05
CA SER A 32 -10.22 -1.88 0.53
C SER A 32 -8.71 -2.09 0.48
N THR A 33 -8.04 -1.62 -0.57
CA THR A 33 -6.58 -1.69 -0.68
C THR A 33 -5.90 -0.89 0.43
N ASN A 34 -6.37 0.34 0.70
CA ASN A 34 -5.83 1.15 1.78
C ASN A 34 -6.02 0.48 3.16
N LEU A 35 -7.20 -0.13 3.40
CA LEU A 35 -7.46 -0.88 4.64
C LEU A 35 -6.57 -2.12 4.78
N CYS A 36 -6.30 -2.83 3.69
CA CYS A 36 -5.36 -3.94 3.69
C CYS A 36 -3.95 -3.48 4.07
N TYR A 37 -3.47 -2.38 3.48
CA TYR A 37 -2.15 -1.83 3.83
C TYR A 37 -2.09 -1.36 5.29
N ASP A 38 -3.12 -0.69 5.79
CA ASP A 38 -3.20 -0.29 7.18
C ASP A 38 -3.16 -1.51 8.12
N HIS A 39 -3.88 -2.57 7.77
CA HIS A 39 -3.87 -3.81 8.54
C HIS A 39 -2.48 -4.46 8.57
N PHE A 40 -1.82 -4.58 7.43
CA PHE A 40 -0.45 -5.13 7.37
C PHE A 40 0.57 -4.26 8.09
N ARG A 41 0.44 -2.95 8.01
CA ARG A 41 1.30 -2.02 8.74
C ARG A 41 1.12 -2.17 10.25
N HIS A 42 -0.10 -2.23 10.75
CA HIS A 42 -0.37 -2.46 12.17
C HIS A 42 0.14 -3.84 12.64
N SER A 43 0.00 -4.87 11.82
CA SER A 43 0.57 -6.19 12.08
C SER A 43 2.11 -6.15 12.16
N ALA A 44 2.78 -5.45 11.26
CA ALA A 44 4.23 -5.31 11.26
C ALA A 44 4.75 -4.52 12.48
N VAL A 45 4.06 -3.46 12.87
CA VAL A 45 4.37 -2.68 14.09
C VAL A 45 4.13 -3.55 15.34
N ARG A 46 3.05 -4.31 15.38
CA ARG A 46 2.74 -5.23 16.49
C ARG A 46 3.83 -6.30 16.61
N LYS A 47 4.29 -6.92 15.50
CA LYS A 47 5.40 -7.87 15.52
C LYS A 47 6.70 -7.25 16.07
N ARG A 48 7.03 -6.02 15.72
CA ARG A 48 8.21 -5.32 16.27
C ARG A 48 8.13 -5.08 17.78
N HIS A 49 6.93 -4.94 18.34
CA HIS A 49 6.70 -4.82 19.77
C HIS A 49 6.58 -6.19 20.49
N GLU A 50 6.14 -7.23 19.79
CA GLU A 50 6.03 -8.59 20.32
C GLU A 50 7.38 -9.32 20.41
N ASP A 51 8.38 -8.95 19.63
CA ASP A 51 9.76 -9.44 19.76
C ASP A 51 10.42 -9.10 21.12
N GLN A 52 9.73 -8.33 21.98
CA GLN A 52 10.13 -8.03 23.35
C GLN A 52 9.37 -8.82 24.43
N ILE A 53 8.46 -9.73 24.08
CA ILE A 53 7.70 -10.57 25.03
C ILE A 53 7.82 -12.05 24.61
N PRO A 54 8.15 -12.97 25.57
CA PRO A 54 8.41 -14.37 25.21
C PRO A 54 7.17 -15.11 24.74
N GLU A 55 7.35 -15.79 23.66
CA GLU A 55 6.64 -16.91 23.08
C GLU A 55 5.40 -17.46 23.78
N TYR A 56 4.20 -17.22 23.22
CA TYR A 56 3.11 -18.20 23.20
C TYR A 56 2.27 -18.00 21.93
N GLY A 57 2.26 -19.02 21.05
CA GLY A 57 1.33 -19.12 19.92
C GLY A 57 1.93 -18.85 18.55
N LYS A 58 2.87 -19.68 18.10
CA LYS A 58 3.25 -19.74 16.68
C LYS A 58 2.06 -20.26 15.86
N SER A 59 1.38 -19.39 15.18
CA SER A 59 0.49 -19.79 14.10
C SER A 59 1.33 -20.24 12.87
N HIS A 60 0.92 -21.31 12.25
CA HIS A 60 1.53 -22.15 11.22
C HIS A 60 1.89 -21.44 9.87
N PHE A 61 2.49 -20.22 9.90
CA PHE A 61 2.91 -19.50 8.68
C PHE A 61 4.41 -19.21 8.62
N ASP A 62 5.21 -19.78 9.51
CA ASP A 62 6.66 -19.60 9.50
C ASP A 62 7.35 -20.74 8.74
N ASP A 63 7.16 -20.78 7.43
CA ASP A 63 8.08 -21.48 6.55
C ASP A 63 9.30 -20.56 6.35
N PRO A 64 10.49 -20.91 6.88
CA PRO A 64 11.69 -20.06 6.79
C PRO A 64 12.08 -19.75 5.34
N GLU A 65 11.75 -20.62 4.41
CA GLU A 65 12.03 -20.48 2.99
C GLU A 65 11.12 -19.40 2.36
N LYS A 66 9.84 -19.37 2.74
CA LYS A 66 8.89 -18.33 2.29
C LYS A 66 9.21 -16.97 2.91
N MET A 67 9.65 -16.94 4.16
CA MET A 67 10.10 -15.70 4.80
C MET A 67 11.34 -15.12 4.11
N ASN A 68 12.28 -15.97 3.72
CA ASN A 68 13.47 -15.54 3.00
C ASN A 68 13.13 -15.02 1.60
N GLN A 69 12.23 -15.69 0.87
CA GLN A 69 11.73 -15.25 -0.43
C GLN A 69 11.00 -13.89 -0.33
N ALA A 70 10.16 -13.70 0.68
CA ALA A 70 9.47 -12.45 0.91
C ALA A 70 10.45 -11.29 1.20
N LYS A 71 11.47 -11.55 2.01
CA LYS A 71 12.53 -10.58 2.32
C LYS A 71 13.33 -10.20 1.07
N MET A 72 13.73 -11.17 0.27
CA MET A 72 14.45 -10.93 -0.99
C MET A 72 13.61 -10.10 -1.97
N LEU A 73 12.31 -10.37 -2.06
CA LEU A 73 11.39 -9.59 -2.90
C LEU A 73 11.26 -8.16 -2.39
N GLU A 74 11.16 -7.96 -1.08
CA GLU A 74 11.09 -6.63 -0.47
C GLU A 74 12.37 -5.83 -0.75
N GLU A 75 13.53 -6.43 -0.60
CA GLU A 75 14.83 -5.81 -0.90
C GLU A 75 14.92 -5.41 -2.39
N GLU A 76 14.43 -6.27 -3.30
CA GLU A 76 14.41 -5.97 -4.73
C GLU A 76 13.45 -4.83 -5.06
N ILE A 77 12.26 -4.79 -4.46
CA ILE A 77 11.32 -3.67 -4.60
C ILE A 77 11.98 -2.38 -4.13
N GLN A 78 12.62 -2.39 -2.96
CA GLN A 78 13.34 -1.23 -2.43
C GLN A 78 14.45 -0.76 -3.37
N ARG A 79 15.19 -1.68 -3.96
CA ARG A 79 16.23 -1.37 -4.95
C ARG A 79 15.64 -0.69 -6.18
N ILE A 80 14.57 -1.26 -6.76
CA ILE A 80 13.89 -0.68 -7.93
C ILE A 80 13.35 0.72 -7.61
N VAL A 81 12.71 0.90 -6.45
CA VAL A 81 12.19 2.20 -6.01
C VAL A 81 13.31 3.24 -5.94
N ASN A 82 14.46 2.86 -5.40
CA ASN A 82 15.58 3.78 -5.23
C ASN A 82 16.32 4.11 -6.52
N GLU A 83 16.50 3.13 -7.42
CA GLU A 83 17.34 3.27 -8.60
C GLU A 83 16.56 3.62 -9.88
N LYS A 84 15.31 3.17 -10.00
CA LYS A 84 14.54 3.24 -11.25
C LYS A 84 13.42 4.26 -11.26
N LEU A 85 12.90 4.65 -10.09
CA LEU A 85 11.85 5.65 -10.04
C LEU A 85 12.43 7.07 -10.12
N PRO A 86 11.89 7.95 -10.99
CA PRO A 86 12.20 9.38 -10.96
C PRO A 86 11.85 9.99 -9.60
N ASP A 87 12.59 10.98 -9.13
CA ASP A 87 12.48 11.54 -7.78
C ASP A 87 11.06 11.92 -7.37
N LYS A 88 10.33 12.62 -8.22
CA LYS A 88 8.94 13.00 -7.95
C LYS A 88 8.02 11.78 -7.82
N CYS A 89 8.18 10.81 -8.70
CA CYS A 89 7.44 9.57 -8.70
C CYS A 89 7.76 8.74 -7.44
N LYS A 90 9.03 8.65 -7.08
CA LYS A 90 9.53 7.96 -5.90
C LYS A 90 8.96 8.57 -4.61
N ASN A 91 9.03 9.89 -4.45
CA ASN A 91 8.50 10.57 -3.27
C ASN A 91 7.00 10.31 -3.08
N ILE A 92 6.22 10.43 -4.14
CA ILE A 92 4.77 10.15 -4.10
C ILE A 92 4.50 8.68 -3.78
N PHE A 93 5.27 7.76 -4.36
CA PHE A 93 5.14 6.33 -4.09
C PHE A 93 5.45 5.99 -2.63
N ILE A 94 6.52 6.56 -2.06
CA ILE A 94 6.88 6.37 -0.66
C ILE A 94 5.78 6.90 0.26
N LEU A 95 5.28 8.11 0.04
CA LEU A 95 4.18 8.68 0.83
C LEU A 95 2.92 7.81 0.76
N SER A 96 2.60 7.28 -0.41
CA SER A 96 1.42 6.45 -0.61
C SER A 96 1.55 5.06 0.03
N ARG A 97 2.70 4.40 -0.12
CA ARG A 97 2.87 2.98 0.22
C ARG A 97 3.53 2.74 1.57
N MET A 98 4.54 3.53 1.91
CA MET A 98 5.26 3.36 3.17
C MET A 98 4.66 4.20 4.30
N GLU A 99 4.18 5.41 4.01
CA GLU A 99 3.56 6.28 5.00
C GLU A 99 2.03 6.21 5.00
N SER A 100 1.45 5.38 4.12
CA SER A 100 -0.01 5.15 4.00
C SER A 100 -0.84 6.43 3.88
N ARG A 101 -0.29 7.45 3.21
CA ARG A 101 -1.02 8.68 2.94
C ARG A 101 -2.03 8.45 1.82
N THR A 102 -3.18 9.09 1.95
CA THR A 102 -4.19 9.10 0.88
C THR A 102 -3.78 10.02 -0.27
N ASN A 103 -4.31 9.79 -1.46
CA ASN A 103 -4.01 10.66 -2.61
C ASN A 103 -4.37 12.14 -2.36
N PRO A 104 -5.51 12.48 -1.72
CA PRO A 104 -5.80 13.87 -1.33
C PRO A 104 -4.77 14.46 -0.35
N GLU A 105 -4.33 13.70 0.65
CA GLU A 105 -3.30 14.15 1.60
C GLU A 105 -1.96 14.43 0.90
N ILE A 106 -1.54 13.54 -0.01
CA ILE A 106 -0.32 13.73 -0.79
C ILE A 106 -0.43 14.95 -1.70
N ALA A 107 -1.59 15.11 -2.35
CA ALA A 107 -1.87 16.25 -3.21
C ALA A 107 -1.77 17.58 -2.44
N GLU A 108 -2.33 17.65 -1.23
CA GLU A 108 -2.22 18.79 -0.35
C GLU A 108 -0.79 19.04 0.11
N MET A 109 -0.10 18.02 0.60
CA MET A 109 1.29 18.11 1.08
C MET A 109 2.28 18.60 0.01
N LEU A 110 2.08 18.19 -1.24
CA LEU A 110 2.99 18.51 -2.34
C LEU A 110 2.47 19.61 -3.27
N GLU A 111 1.34 20.22 -2.93
CA GLU A 111 0.68 21.25 -3.76
C GLU A 111 0.44 20.78 -5.20
N LEU A 112 -0.06 19.56 -5.33
CA LEU A 112 -0.37 18.91 -6.61
C LEU A 112 -1.86 18.62 -6.73
N SER A 113 -2.35 18.40 -7.96
CA SER A 113 -3.67 17.84 -8.16
C SER A 113 -3.71 16.35 -7.78
N ILE A 114 -4.87 15.87 -7.30
CA ILE A 114 -5.08 14.44 -7.01
C ILE A 114 -4.79 13.60 -8.25
N ARG A 115 -5.18 14.07 -9.42
CA ARG A 115 -4.90 13.40 -10.70
C ARG A 115 -3.40 13.27 -10.98
N THR A 116 -2.63 14.29 -10.64
CA THR A 116 -1.16 14.22 -10.77
C THR A 116 -0.58 13.15 -9.86
N VAL A 117 -1.06 13.06 -8.61
CA VAL A 117 -0.65 12.04 -7.65
C VAL A 117 -1.00 10.64 -8.19
N GLU A 118 -2.21 10.43 -8.64
CA GLU A 118 -2.66 9.15 -9.23
C GLU A 118 -1.80 8.74 -10.42
N ASN A 119 -1.50 9.66 -11.33
CA ASN A 119 -0.64 9.41 -12.49
C ASN A 119 0.78 9.01 -12.09
N GLN A 120 1.35 9.64 -11.06
CA GLN A 120 2.69 9.30 -10.58
C GLN A 120 2.71 7.92 -9.90
N ILE A 121 1.68 7.57 -9.14
CA ILE A 121 1.54 6.22 -8.56
C ILE A 121 1.40 5.17 -9.65
N TYR A 122 0.57 5.42 -10.66
CA TYR A 122 0.42 4.52 -11.82
C TYR A 122 1.76 4.31 -12.53
N ARG A 123 2.51 5.39 -12.74
CA ARG A 123 3.85 5.33 -13.36
C ARG A 123 4.81 4.49 -12.52
N ALA A 124 4.82 4.68 -11.21
CA ALA A 124 5.64 3.88 -10.30
C ALA A 124 5.32 2.39 -10.39
N LEU A 125 4.04 2.03 -10.34
CA LEU A 125 3.58 0.64 -10.44
C LEU A 125 3.95 0.01 -11.80
N LYS A 126 3.88 0.78 -12.88
CA LYS A 126 4.28 0.32 -14.22
C LYS A 126 5.78 0.01 -14.29
N ILE A 127 6.61 0.86 -13.70
CA ILE A 127 8.06 0.65 -13.65
C ILE A 127 8.39 -0.56 -12.78
N LEU A 128 7.76 -0.69 -11.60
CA LEU A 128 7.92 -1.83 -10.72
C LEU A 128 7.54 -3.13 -11.41
N LYS A 129 6.36 -3.19 -12.02
CA LYS A 129 5.89 -4.37 -12.76
C LYS A 129 6.90 -4.80 -13.82
N LYS A 130 7.36 -3.89 -14.67
CA LYS A 130 8.33 -4.18 -15.72
C LYS A 130 9.65 -4.75 -15.19
N ASN A 131 10.14 -4.23 -14.08
CA ASN A 131 11.42 -4.68 -13.50
C ASN A 131 11.26 -5.99 -12.74
N LEU A 132 10.12 -6.22 -12.08
CA LEU A 132 9.84 -7.46 -11.37
C LEU A 132 9.52 -8.63 -12.31
N GLU A 133 8.96 -8.39 -13.49
CA GLU A 133 8.76 -9.45 -14.51
C GLU A 133 10.10 -10.09 -14.93
N ASN A 134 11.17 -9.33 -14.90
CA ASN A 134 12.53 -9.85 -15.18
C ASN A 134 13.15 -10.59 -13.98
N TYR A 135 12.61 -10.40 -12.79
CA TYR A 135 13.08 -11.03 -11.55
C TYR A 135 12.34 -12.34 -11.23
N LEU A 136 11.08 -12.41 -11.61
CA LEU A 136 10.24 -13.63 -11.43
C LEU A 136 10.37 -14.58 -12.60
#